data_1ec38bf562bf16bcc37a1c17cca34ba1
#
_entry.id   1ec38bf562bf16bcc37a1c17cca34ba1
#
_cell.length_a   1.000
_cell.length_b   1.000
_cell.length_c   1.000
_cell.angle_alpha   90.00
_cell.angle_beta   90.00
_cell.angle_gamma   90.00
#
_symmetry.space_group_name_H-M   'P 1'
#
loop_
_entity.id
_entity.type
_entity.pdbx_description
1 polymer ?
#
loop_
_entity_poly.entity_id
_entity_poly.type
_entity_poly.pdbx_seq_one_letter_code
_entity_poly.pdbx_strand_id
1 'polypeptide(L)'
;MLENVKMKSEWADLISSHLGIDYVYINSADFSAQMRARYYWCNWEIPAWKDKGILFKDIITDGYVEKDKSWCMLESWNRFAKNPESLLRRYKKSLTPLIFNSPDCNPEKGFRTPNITEAERLQTVPEGYAKSVQPHIGMGLLGNGWTVDVISHILKGLNNERNS
;
A
#
# COMPACT_ATOMS: atom_id res chain seq x y z
N MET A 1 -7.34 17.99 -4.45
CA MET A 1 -7.08 16.55 -4.77
C MET A 1 -8.20 15.70 -4.18
N LEU A 2 -8.75 14.78 -4.97
CA LEU A 2 -9.62 13.69 -4.53
C LEU A 2 -8.90 12.36 -4.77
N GLU A 3 -9.01 11.40 -3.86
CA GLU A 3 -8.49 10.04 -4.03
C GLU A 3 -9.62 9.03 -3.82
N ASN A 4 -9.62 7.96 -4.61
CA ASN A 4 -10.54 6.84 -4.40
C ASN A 4 -9.91 5.51 -4.84
N VAL A 5 -10.49 4.42 -4.36
CA VAL A 5 -10.09 3.07 -4.79
C VAL A 5 -10.31 2.91 -6.30
N LYS A 6 -9.51 2.03 -6.93
CA LYS A 6 -9.78 1.63 -8.31
C LYS A 6 -11.19 1.03 -8.40
N MET A 7 -12.02 1.59 -9.25
CA MET A 7 -13.41 1.21 -9.50
C MET A 7 -13.64 0.93 -11.00
N LYS A 8 -14.87 0.61 -11.38
CA LYS A 8 -15.25 0.53 -12.79
C LYS A 8 -15.11 1.90 -13.46
N SER A 9 -14.69 1.92 -14.73
CA SER A 9 -14.50 3.17 -15.48
C SER A 9 -15.73 4.07 -15.45
N GLU A 10 -16.92 3.50 -15.64
CA GLU A 10 -18.22 4.23 -15.61
C GLU A 10 -18.37 5.14 -14.35
N TRP A 11 -17.95 4.65 -13.18
CA TRP A 11 -18.01 5.42 -11.93
C TRP A 11 -16.90 6.46 -11.84
N ALA A 12 -15.70 6.13 -12.32
CA ALA A 12 -14.58 7.07 -12.36
C ALA A 12 -14.89 8.23 -13.34
N ASP A 13 -15.45 7.91 -14.51
CA ASP A 13 -15.85 8.89 -15.53
C ASP A 13 -16.99 9.80 -15.03
N LEU A 14 -17.93 9.24 -14.26
CA LEU A 14 -18.99 10.04 -13.62
C LEU A 14 -18.40 11.06 -12.62
N ILE A 15 -17.42 10.64 -11.80
CA ILE A 15 -16.72 11.55 -10.88
C ILE A 15 -15.96 12.62 -11.68
N SER A 16 -15.24 12.23 -12.74
CA SER A 16 -14.52 13.14 -13.63
C SER A 16 -15.44 14.20 -14.24
N SER A 17 -16.62 13.78 -14.71
CA SER A 17 -17.61 14.70 -15.31
C SER A 17 -18.14 15.73 -14.31
N HIS A 18 -18.32 15.36 -13.04
CA HIS A 18 -18.76 16.28 -11.99
C HIS A 18 -17.65 17.23 -11.55
N LEU A 19 -16.39 16.78 -11.56
CA LEU A 19 -15.25 17.59 -11.16
C LEU A 19 -14.69 18.46 -12.30
N GLY A 20 -15.02 18.13 -13.56
CA GLY A 20 -14.46 18.78 -14.75
C GLY A 20 -12.98 18.48 -14.98
N ILE A 21 -12.46 17.40 -14.40
CA ILE A 21 -11.05 16.98 -14.50
C ILE A 21 -10.95 15.46 -14.60
N ASP A 22 -9.97 14.97 -15.35
CA ASP A 22 -9.73 13.54 -15.49
C ASP A 22 -8.90 12.97 -14.30
N TYR A 23 -9.08 11.67 -14.06
CA TYR A 23 -8.29 10.99 -13.04
C TYR A 23 -6.95 10.50 -13.60
N VAL A 24 -5.97 10.44 -12.71
CA VAL A 24 -4.70 9.75 -12.93
C VAL A 24 -4.71 8.45 -12.12
N TYR A 25 -4.44 7.34 -12.79
CA TYR A 25 -4.27 6.04 -12.12
C TYR A 25 -2.83 5.91 -11.61
N ILE A 26 -2.69 5.65 -10.32
CA ILE A 26 -1.38 5.34 -9.71
C ILE A 26 -1.49 4.05 -8.91
N ASN A 27 -0.52 3.16 -9.12
CA ASN A 27 -0.31 2.01 -8.25
C ASN A 27 0.87 2.30 -7.31
N SER A 28 0.65 2.18 -6.02
CA SER A 28 1.73 2.34 -5.04
C SER A 28 2.91 1.38 -5.26
N ALA A 29 2.74 0.33 -6.06
CA ALA A 29 3.82 -0.58 -6.44
C ALA A 29 5.01 0.13 -7.11
N ASP A 30 4.76 1.27 -7.76
CA ASP A 30 5.82 2.08 -8.37
C ASP A 30 6.62 2.90 -7.33
N PHE A 31 6.10 3.05 -6.12
CA PHE A 31 6.66 3.88 -5.05
C PHE A 31 7.05 3.10 -3.80
N SER A 32 6.49 1.91 -3.60
CA SER A 32 6.68 1.07 -2.42
C SER A 32 6.62 -0.42 -2.77
N ALA A 33 6.74 -1.26 -1.75
CA ALA A 33 6.66 -2.71 -1.89
C ALA A 33 5.22 -3.27 -1.91
N GLN A 34 4.16 -2.43 -2.04
CA GLN A 34 2.77 -2.90 -2.05
C GLN A 34 2.01 -2.55 -3.32
N MET A 35 1.14 -3.45 -3.75
CA MET A 35 0.14 -3.19 -4.78
C MET A 35 -1.07 -2.47 -4.16
N ARG A 36 -1.19 -1.16 -4.39
CA ARG A 36 -2.31 -0.33 -3.93
C ARG A 36 -2.73 0.61 -5.05
N ALA A 37 -3.67 0.16 -5.86
CA ALA A 37 -4.18 0.88 -7.03
C ALA A 37 -5.24 1.90 -6.60
N ARG A 38 -5.07 3.16 -7.02
CA ARG A 38 -5.94 4.28 -6.70
C ARG A 38 -6.13 5.18 -7.91
N TYR A 39 -7.24 5.91 -7.90
CA TYR A 39 -7.49 7.04 -8.80
C TYR A 39 -7.34 8.35 -8.05
N TYR A 40 -6.68 9.31 -8.68
CA TYR A 40 -6.44 10.65 -8.15
C TYR A 40 -6.96 11.69 -9.13
N TRP A 41 -7.80 12.59 -8.66
CA TRP A 41 -8.27 13.78 -9.39
C TRP A 41 -7.57 14.99 -8.80
N CYS A 42 -6.78 15.68 -9.61
CA CYS A 42 -6.03 16.88 -9.20
C CYS A 42 -6.30 18.00 -10.19
N ASN A 43 -6.49 19.22 -9.69
CA ASN A 43 -6.58 20.41 -10.53
C ASN A 43 -5.20 21.01 -10.88
N TRP A 44 -4.16 20.20 -10.80
CA TRP A 44 -2.80 20.48 -11.24
C TRP A 44 -2.22 19.25 -11.92
N GLU A 45 -1.19 19.46 -12.73
CA GLU A 45 -0.48 18.37 -13.40
C GLU A 45 0.34 17.53 -12.42
N ILE A 46 0.16 16.21 -12.47
CA ILE A 46 0.98 15.27 -11.70
C ILE A 46 2.23 14.97 -12.53
N PRO A 47 3.44 15.24 -12.00
CA PRO A 47 4.67 14.95 -12.74
C PRO A 47 4.81 13.48 -13.12
N ALA A 48 5.46 13.19 -14.23
CA ALA A 48 5.80 11.81 -14.61
C ALA A 48 6.68 11.15 -13.53
N TRP A 49 6.55 9.85 -13.38
CA TRP A 49 7.33 9.07 -12.40
C TRP A 49 7.90 7.80 -13.05
N LYS A 50 8.81 7.18 -12.36
CA LYS A 50 9.37 5.86 -12.69
C LYS A 50 9.18 4.93 -11.51
N ASP A 51 9.01 3.63 -11.80
CA ASP A 51 9.03 2.59 -10.76
C ASP A 51 10.37 2.63 -10.02
N LYS A 52 10.30 2.71 -8.69
CA LYS A 52 11.46 2.68 -7.79
C LYS A 52 12.06 1.27 -7.65
N GLY A 53 11.38 0.23 -8.14
CA GLY A 53 11.83 -1.15 -8.08
C GLY A 53 11.87 -1.76 -6.67
N ILE A 54 11.21 -1.17 -5.67
CA ILE A 54 11.22 -1.65 -4.27
C ILE A 54 10.45 -2.95 -4.18
N LEU A 55 11.09 -4.04 -3.77
CA LEU A 55 10.48 -5.36 -3.65
C LEU A 55 10.05 -5.63 -2.20
N PHE A 56 9.09 -6.55 -2.02
CA PHE A 56 8.60 -6.92 -0.70
C PHE A 56 9.71 -7.51 0.18
N LYS A 57 10.62 -8.29 -0.41
CA LYS A 57 11.79 -8.82 0.29
C LYS A 57 12.74 -7.75 0.84
N ASP A 58 12.74 -6.54 0.24
CA ASP A 58 13.67 -5.46 0.62
C ASP A 58 13.21 -4.73 1.89
N ILE A 59 11.93 -4.89 2.28
CA ILE A 59 11.34 -4.16 3.40
C ILE A 59 11.00 -5.04 4.61
N ILE A 60 11.10 -6.35 4.49
CA ILE A 60 10.86 -7.26 5.62
C ILE A 60 12.06 -7.23 6.59
N THR A 61 11.77 -7.49 7.86
CA THR A 61 12.81 -7.51 8.92
C THR A 61 13.53 -8.86 9.01
N ASP A 62 12.83 -9.93 8.67
CA ASP A 62 13.33 -11.30 8.65
C ASP A 62 12.42 -12.20 7.80
N GLY A 63 12.90 -13.41 7.45
CA GLY A 63 12.13 -14.41 6.72
C GLY A 63 12.19 -14.27 5.20
N TYR A 64 11.21 -14.87 4.53
CA TYR A 64 11.18 -15.02 3.07
C TYR A 64 9.78 -14.71 2.55
N VAL A 65 9.68 -14.22 1.33
CA VAL A 65 8.42 -13.90 0.66
C VAL A 65 8.38 -14.51 -0.74
N GLU A 66 7.22 -15.01 -1.11
CA GLU A 66 7.00 -15.63 -2.43
C GLU A 66 6.77 -14.58 -3.53
N LYS A 67 6.23 -13.41 -3.16
CA LYS A 67 5.81 -12.39 -4.12
C LYS A 67 6.75 -11.18 -4.09
N ASP A 68 7.00 -10.61 -5.25
CA ASP A 68 7.80 -9.39 -5.40
C ASP A 68 7.14 -8.18 -4.72
N LYS A 69 5.83 -8.11 -4.72
CA LYS A 69 5.06 -7.03 -4.08
C LYS A 69 4.05 -7.61 -3.08
N SER A 70 3.88 -6.93 -1.96
CA SER A 70 2.82 -7.22 -0.99
C SER A 70 1.45 -6.90 -1.56
N TRP A 71 0.41 -7.58 -1.05
CA TRP A 71 -0.97 -7.17 -1.26
C TRP A 71 -1.24 -5.81 -0.59
N CYS A 72 -2.28 -5.10 -1.08
CA CYS A 72 -2.72 -3.85 -0.49
C CYS A 72 -2.93 -4.00 1.02
N MET A 73 -2.29 -3.13 1.79
CA MET A 73 -2.54 -3.02 3.21
C MET A 73 -3.99 -2.56 3.45
N LEU A 74 -4.71 -3.29 4.28
CA LEU A 74 -6.11 -3.05 4.63
C LEU A 74 -6.25 -2.63 6.09
N GLU A 75 -7.27 -1.84 6.40
CA GLU A 75 -7.62 -1.52 7.80
C GLU A 75 -7.80 -2.79 8.64
N SER A 76 -8.39 -3.84 8.06
CA SER A 76 -8.62 -5.13 8.71
C SER A 76 -7.35 -5.88 9.17
N TRP A 77 -6.15 -5.37 8.83
CA TRP A 77 -4.90 -5.89 9.39
C TRP A 77 -4.76 -5.60 10.89
N ASN A 78 -5.56 -4.67 11.45
CA ASN A 78 -5.68 -4.48 12.90
C ASN A 78 -6.21 -5.74 13.63
N ARG A 79 -6.83 -6.66 12.89
CA ARG A 79 -7.48 -7.88 13.39
C ARG A 79 -7.04 -9.10 12.59
N PHE A 80 -5.73 -9.37 12.58
CA PHE A 80 -5.25 -10.59 11.95
C PHE A 80 -5.88 -11.83 12.58
N ALA A 81 -6.28 -12.77 11.72
CA ALA A 81 -6.75 -14.06 12.19
C ALA A 81 -5.62 -14.75 12.99
N LYS A 82 -5.96 -15.25 14.19
CA LYS A 82 -5.01 -15.95 15.06
C LYS A 82 -4.77 -17.41 14.60
N ASN A 83 -5.71 -17.95 13.81
CA ASN A 83 -5.65 -19.32 13.32
C ASN A 83 -4.83 -19.40 12.03
N PRO A 84 -3.78 -20.22 11.96
CA PRO A 84 -2.94 -20.41 10.78
C PRO A 84 -3.71 -20.76 9.50
N GLU A 85 -4.71 -21.65 9.58
CA GLU A 85 -5.54 -22.03 8.43
C GLU A 85 -6.30 -20.84 7.84
N SER A 86 -6.84 -19.97 8.72
CA SER A 86 -7.52 -18.73 8.33
C SER A 86 -6.54 -17.76 7.64
N LEU A 87 -5.31 -17.64 8.13
CA LEU A 87 -4.28 -16.80 7.51
C LEU A 87 -3.91 -17.33 6.12
N LEU A 88 -3.68 -18.63 5.97
CA LEU A 88 -3.40 -19.27 4.67
C LEU A 88 -4.55 -19.09 3.68
N ARG A 89 -5.80 -19.22 4.16
CA ARG A 89 -6.97 -18.96 3.32
C ARG A 89 -7.03 -17.51 2.85
N ARG A 90 -6.69 -16.55 3.72
CA ARG A 90 -6.63 -15.12 3.36
C ARG A 90 -5.47 -14.83 2.40
N TYR A 91 -4.32 -15.45 2.60
CA TYR A 91 -3.18 -15.37 1.69
C TYR A 91 -3.55 -15.84 0.27
N LYS A 92 -4.18 -17.02 0.16
CA LYS A 92 -4.67 -17.56 -1.13
C LYS A 92 -5.70 -16.64 -1.82
N LYS A 93 -6.42 -15.82 -1.05
CA LYS A 93 -7.38 -14.82 -1.56
C LYS A 93 -6.76 -13.43 -1.79
N SER A 94 -5.47 -13.29 -1.71
CA SER A 94 -4.76 -12.01 -1.88
C SER A 94 -5.17 -10.91 -0.89
N LEU A 95 -5.64 -11.29 0.31
CA LEU A 95 -6.12 -10.36 1.34
C LEU A 95 -5.09 -10.07 2.44
N THR A 96 -4.06 -10.90 2.57
CA THR A 96 -3.04 -10.77 3.61
C THR A 96 -1.75 -11.38 3.10
N PRO A 97 -0.63 -10.65 3.05
CA PRO A 97 0.66 -11.23 2.74
C PRO A 97 1.15 -12.10 3.90
N LEU A 98 1.98 -13.08 3.59
CA LEU A 98 2.68 -13.89 4.57
C LEU A 98 4.18 -13.79 4.34
N ILE A 99 4.92 -13.89 5.44
CA ILE A 99 6.37 -13.96 5.49
C ILE A 99 6.70 -15.34 6.07
N PHE A 100 7.46 -16.12 5.34
CA PHE A 100 7.73 -17.54 5.64
C PHE A 100 9.05 -17.69 6.39
N ASN A 101 9.16 -18.74 7.19
CA ASN A 101 10.37 -19.04 7.96
C ASN A 101 11.44 -19.77 7.11
N SER A 102 11.09 -20.17 5.88
CA SER A 102 11.99 -20.94 5.02
C SER A 102 12.03 -20.39 3.59
N PRO A 103 13.19 -20.49 2.90
CA PRO A 103 13.37 -19.91 1.57
C PRO A 103 12.49 -20.54 0.48
N ASP A 104 12.00 -21.76 0.68
CA ASP A 104 11.04 -22.42 -0.19
C ASP A 104 9.59 -21.97 0.05
N CYS A 105 9.38 -21.01 0.97
CA CYS A 105 8.08 -20.48 1.35
C CYS A 105 7.06 -21.56 1.72
N ASN A 106 7.52 -22.69 2.31
CA ASN A 106 6.65 -23.79 2.73
C ASN A 106 5.90 -23.40 4.02
N PRO A 107 4.54 -23.35 4.00
CA PRO A 107 3.74 -23.02 5.17
C PRO A 107 3.92 -23.99 6.35
N GLU A 108 4.28 -25.24 6.11
CA GLU A 108 4.50 -26.24 7.15
C GLU A 108 5.70 -25.92 8.03
N LYS A 109 6.67 -25.16 7.50
CA LYS A 109 7.84 -24.68 8.23
C LYS A 109 7.59 -23.39 9.03
N GLY A 110 6.35 -22.89 8.99
CA GLY A 110 5.91 -21.71 9.71
C GLY A 110 5.93 -20.43 8.87
N PHE A 111 5.12 -19.48 9.30
CA PHE A 111 4.97 -18.18 8.68
C PHE A 111 4.42 -17.18 9.68
N ARG A 112 4.50 -15.91 9.35
CA ARG A 112 3.92 -14.80 10.10
C ARG A 112 3.28 -13.76 9.17
N THR A 113 2.49 -12.87 9.73
CA THR A 113 2.03 -11.65 9.07
C THR A 113 3.08 -10.54 9.22
N PRO A 114 3.04 -9.48 8.39
CA PRO A 114 3.89 -8.32 8.58
C PRO A 114 3.75 -7.71 9.98
N ASN A 115 4.85 -7.25 10.54
CA ASN A 115 4.89 -6.48 11.78
C ASN A 115 4.64 -4.98 11.51
N ILE A 116 4.62 -4.16 12.57
CA ILE A 116 4.30 -2.74 12.46
C ILE A 116 5.35 -1.97 11.65
N THR A 117 6.64 -2.29 11.81
CA THR A 117 7.73 -1.66 11.06
C THR A 117 7.64 -1.95 9.57
N GLU A 118 7.32 -3.19 9.20
CA GLU A 118 7.10 -3.58 7.81
C GLU A 118 5.85 -2.89 7.22
N ALA A 119 4.81 -2.71 8.01
CA ALA A 119 3.62 -1.95 7.63
C ALA A 119 3.93 -0.46 7.41
N GLU A 120 4.77 0.14 8.25
CA GLU A 120 5.27 1.51 8.09
C GLU A 120 6.06 1.65 6.78
N ARG A 121 6.96 0.72 6.49
CA ARG A 121 7.72 0.68 5.23
C ARG A 121 6.82 0.51 4.00
N LEU A 122 5.77 -0.32 4.09
CA LEU A 122 4.77 -0.46 3.01
C LEU A 122 4.05 0.85 2.70
N GLN A 123 3.74 1.66 3.72
CA GLN A 123 3.10 2.97 3.57
C GLN A 123 4.10 4.11 3.38
N THR A 124 5.40 3.79 3.33
CA THR A 124 6.49 4.76 3.16
C THR A 124 6.48 5.89 4.20
N VAL A 125 6.05 5.58 5.43
CA VAL A 125 6.21 6.45 6.60
C VAL A 125 7.53 6.13 7.32
N PRO A 126 8.11 7.07 8.07
CA PRO A 126 9.31 6.80 8.88
C PRO A 126 9.07 5.65 9.87
N GLU A 127 10.10 4.84 10.11
CA GLU A 127 10.04 3.80 11.14
C GLU A 127 9.74 4.40 12.52
N GLY A 128 8.86 3.75 13.25
CA GLY A 128 8.39 4.24 14.56
C GLY A 128 7.31 5.32 14.47
N TYR A 129 6.77 5.59 13.29
CA TYR A 129 5.66 6.55 13.10
C TYR A 129 4.46 6.20 13.98
N ALA A 130 4.11 4.92 14.06
CA ALA A 130 2.98 4.41 14.85
C ALA A 130 3.35 4.01 16.30
N LYS A 131 4.56 4.34 16.79
CA LYS A 131 5.04 3.90 18.11
C LYS A 131 4.23 4.41 19.31
N SER A 132 3.47 5.48 19.14
CA SER A 132 2.64 6.10 20.19
C SER A 132 1.31 5.36 20.43
N VAL A 133 0.98 4.41 19.57
CA VAL A 133 -0.27 3.62 19.68
C VAL A 133 0.05 2.13 19.76
N GLN A 134 -0.92 1.33 20.24
CA GLN A 134 -0.74 -0.11 20.25
C GLN A 134 -0.59 -0.65 18.81
N PRO A 135 0.25 -1.69 18.57
CA PRO A 135 0.57 -2.17 17.23
C PRO A 135 -0.66 -2.50 16.37
N HIS A 136 -1.70 -3.12 16.91
CA HIS A 136 -2.91 -3.44 16.17
C HIS A 136 -3.69 -2.19 15.74
N ILE A 137 -3.71 -1.14 16.58
CA ILE A 137 -4.30 0.16 16.22
C ILE A 137 -3.47 0.82 15.11
N GLY A 138 -2.14 0.84 15.28
CA GLY A 138 -1.20 1.35 14.27
C GLY A 138 -1.39 0.67 12.92
N MET A 139 -1.54 -0.66 12.90
CA MET A 139 -1.82 -1.43 11.67
C MET A 139 -3.11 -0.96 10.99
N GLY A 140 -4.19 -0.74 11.73
CA GLY A 140 -5.46 -0.23 11.19
C GLY A 140 -5.33 1.17 10.62
N LEU A 141 -4.67 2.08 11.35
CA LEU A 141 -4.44 3.45 10.91
C LEU A 141 -3.61 3.51 9.64
N LEU A 142 -2.52 2.75 9.57
CA LEU A 142 -1.69 2.64 8.37
C LEU A 142 -2.48 2.05 7.19
N GLY A 143 -3.34 1.05 7.43
CA GLY A 143 -4.18 0.45 6.39
C GLY A 143 -5.20 1.43 5.79
N ASN A 144 -5.72 2.36 6.59
CA ASN A 144 -6.58 3.47 6.15
C ASN A 144 -5.79 4.63 5.54
N GLY A 145 -4.50 4.73 5.85
CA GLY A 145 -3.63 5.78 5.37
C GLY A 145 -3.28 5.66 3.88
N TRP A 146 -2.59 6.65 3.39
CA TRP A 146 -2.01 6.69 2.04
C TRP A 146 -0.59 6.12 2.04
N THR A 147 -0.13 5.67 0.88
CA THR A 147 1.30 5.52 0.63
C THR A 147 1.89 6.92 0.47
N VAL A 148 2.66 7.35 1.47
CA VAL A 148 3.11 8.76 1.60
C VAL A 148 3.92 9.22 0.41
N ASP A 149 4.79 8.37 -0.14
CA ASP A 149 5.60 8.70 -1.31
C ASP A 149 4.76 8.98 -2.56
N VAL A 150 3.58 8.35 -2.71
CA VAL A 150 2.65 8.66 -3.80
C VAL A 150 2.09 10.08 -3.61
N ILE A 151 1.62 10.40 -2.41
CA ILE A 151 1.04 11.72 -2.12
C ILE A 151 2.11 12.81 -2.23
N SER A 152 3.29 12.56 -1.69
CA SER A 152 4.44 13.47 -1.82
C SER A 152 4.78 13.76 -3.28
N HIS A 153 4.73 12.71 -4.13
CA HIS A 153 4.96 12.88 -5.57
C HIS A 153 3.87 13.71 -6.23
N ILE A 154 2.60 13.41 -5.97
CA ILE A 154 1.46 14.17 -6.52
C ILE A 154 1.55 15.66 -6.15
N LEU A 155 1.90 15.97 -4.90
CA LEU A 155 2.00 17.34 -4.40
C LEU A 155 3.18 18.13 -4.98
N LYS A 156 4.18 17.48 -5.59
CA LYS A 156 5.26 18.19 -6.31
C LYS A 156 4.73 19.02 -7.48
N GLY A 157 3.64 18.59 -8.12
CA GLY A 157 2.99 19.35 -9.19
C GLY A 157 2.52 20.72 -8.75
N LEU A 158 2.03 20.89 -7.51
CA LEU A 158 1.62 22.17 -6.96
C LEU A 158 2.75 23.21 -6.89
N ASN A 159 3.99 22.77 -6.67
CA ASN A 159 5.13 23.66 -6.56
C ASN A 159 5.59 24.17 -7.94
N ASN A 160 5.36 23.38 -8.99
CA ASN A 160 5.74 23.76 -10.36
C ASN A 160 4.82 24.87 -10.88
N GLU A 161 3.53 24.86 -10.54
CA GLU A 161 2.59 25.92 -10.96
C GLU A 161 2.82 27.27 -10.24
N ARG A 162 3.43 27.26 -9.03
CA ARG A 162 3.73 28.49 -8.30
C ARG A 162 5.00 29.20 -8.80
N ASN A 163 5.82 28.51 -9.59
CA ASN A 163 7.09 28.99 -10.11
C ASN A 163 7.02 29.29 -11.62
N SER A 164 5.88 29.08 -12.27
CA SER A 164 5.56 29.44 -13.65
C SER A 164 4.66 30.67 -13.72
#